data_189e6fd9a13963087d76f4018be395c1
#
_entry.id   189e6fd9a13963087d76f4018be395c1
#
_cell.length_a   1.000
_cell.length_b   1.000
_cell.length_c   1.000
_cell.angle_alpha   90.00
_cell.angle_beta   90.00
_cell.angle_gamma   90.00
#
_symmetry.space_group_name_H-M   'P 1'
#
loop_
_entity.id
_entity.type
_entity.pdbx_description
1 polymer ?
#
loop_
_entity_poly.entity_id
_entity_poly.type
_entity_poly.pdbx_seq_one_letter_code
_entity_poly.pdbx_strand_id
1 'polypeptide(L)'
;MTNAKFVDVTQHTSFMTFEQQEENPKLERPKLQKFLADAGLCSRRAGESWIEEGKVTVNGTVARLGERVSPLDDVVKVNGKVVRAQLPKLVTIAINKPKGYTCSNHDEFADRLIFELLPNRLLQTRLFCAGRLDVESEGLVIVTNDGSLAHRLTHPSQQIRKKYQLEIKQPLAGEHIPLMTQGIEDEGEFLRIDEIRAKSKSPVGETRLDIILGHGKKREIRRVFGHFRYQIKKLRRVSIGGLHLNKLPLGSFRELDQKEIDLLLPR
;
A
#
# COMPACT_ATOMS: atom_id res chain seq x y z
N MET A 1 -4.86 25.46 85.70
CA MET A 1 -3.59 25.93 85.16
C MET A 1 -3.26 25.01 84.02
N THR A 2 -3.45 25.41 82.79
CA THR A 2 -2.68 25.04 81.65
C THR A 2 -3.30 25.64 80.37
N ASN A 3 -2.55 26.48 79.71
CA ASN A 3 -2.89 27.26 78.54
C ASN A 3 -3.10 26.35 77.32
N ALA A 4 -4.19 26.51 76.64
CA ALA A 4 -4.37 26.00 75.27
C ALA A 4 -4.14 27.15 74.27
N LYS A 5 -3.12 27.04 73.47
CA LYS A 5 -2.84 27.96 72.36
C LYS A 5 -3.72 27.53 71.14
N PHE A 6 -4.53 28.49 70.69
CA PHE A 6 -5.19 28.41 69.40
C PHE A 6 -4.13 28.61 68.27
N VAL A 7 -4.07 27.66 67.34
CA VAL A 7 -3.31 27.81 66.08
C VAL A 7 -4.36 28.06 65.00
N ASP A 8 -4.30 29.24 64.44
CA ASP A 8 -5.07 29.62 63.23
C ASP A 8 -4.43 29.01 62.00
N VAL A 9 -5.21 28.17 61.28
CA VAL A 9 -4.79 27.55 60.01
C VAL A 9 -5.73 28.02 58.92
N THR A 10 -5.45 29.21 58.38
CA THR A 10 -6.01 29.65 57.09
C THR A 10 -5.25 28.96 55.97
N GLN A 11 -5.76 27.81 55.51
CA GLN A 11 -5.28 27.18 54.29
C GLN A 11 -5.92 27.86 53.08
N HIS A 12 -5.06 28.52 52.29
CA HIS A 12 -5.38 28.93 50.93
C HIS A 12 -5.48 27.71 50.06
N THR A 13 -6.71 27.32 49.68
CA THR A 13 -6.95 26.32 48.65
C THR A 13 -6.80 27.00 47.29
N SER A 14 -5.61 26.86 46.72
CA SER A 14 -5.35 27.24 45.35
C SER A 14 -6.06 26.22 44.43
N PHE A 15 -7.17 26.60 43.85
CA PHE A 15 -7.79 25.84 42.76
C PHE A 15 -6.89 25.97 41.53
N MET A 16 -6.07 24.93 41.25
CA MET A 16 -5.48 24.74 39.94
C MET A 16 -6.60 24.31 38.99
N THR A 17 -7.09 25.23 38.20
CA THR A 17 -7.84 24.95 36.99
C THR A 17 -6.88 24.30 35.99
N PHE A 18 -6.93 22.97 35.86
CA PHE A 18 -6.38 22.29 34.70
C PHE A 18 -7.28 22.62 33.51
N GLU A 19 -6.95 23.68 32.78
CA GLU A 19 -7.36 23.81 31.39
C GLU A 19 -6.66 22.67 30.62
N GLN A 20 -7.35 21.53 30.47
CA GLN A 20 -7.04 20.57 29.44
C GLN A 20 -7.30 21.28 28.10
N GLN A 21 -6.24 21.86 27.53
CA GLN A 21 -6.20 22.13 26.11
C GLN A 21 -6.27 20.75 25.45
N GLU A 22 -7.48 20.33 25.09
CA GLU A 22 -7.66 19.31 24.05
C GLU A 22 -6.94 19.86 22.82
N GLU A 23 -5.72 19.39 22.55
CA GLU A 23 -5.07 19.54 21.25
C GLU A 23 -6.01 18.90 20.24
N ASN A 24 -6.84 19.72 19.65
CA ASN A 24 -7.68 19.38 18.52
C ASN A 24 -6.71 18.81 17.43
N PRO A 25 -6.78 17.51 17.06
CA PRO A 25 -5.85 16.96 16.09
C PRO A 25 -5.97 17.84 14.86
N LYS A 26 -4.87 18.52 14.48
CA LYS A 26 -4.81 19.35 13.28
C LYS A 26 -5.36 18.52 12.14
N LEU A 27 -6.63 18.74 11.79
CA LEU A 27 -7.27 18.06 10.68
C LEU A 27 -6.40 18.34 9.45
N GLU A 28 -5.71 17.30 8.99
CA GLU A 28 -4.90 17.39 7.78
C GLU A 28 -5.78 17.89 6.65
N ARG A 29 -5.44 19.04 6.10
CA ARG A 29 -6.08 19.54 4.87
C ARG A 29 -5.49 18.76 3.68
N PRO A 30 -6.14 17.70 3.20
CA PRO A 30 -5.64 16.95 2.06
C PRO A 30 -5.66 17.82 0.78
N LYS A 31 -4.82 17.47 -0.19
CA LYS A 31 -4.96 18.04 -1.53
C LYS A 31 -6.34 17.68 -2.10
N LEU A 32 -6.95 18.60 -2.83
CA LEU A 32 -8.31 18.45 -3.35
C LEU A 32 -8.50 17.17 -4.19
N GLN A 33 -7.54 16.81 -5.06
CA GLN A 33 -7.60 15.55 -5.82
C GLN A 33 -7.55 14.31 -4.91
N LYS A 34 -6.89 14.39 -3.73
CA LYS A 34 -6.91 13.31 -2.74
C LYS A 34 -8.28 13.22 -2.09
N PHE A 35 -8.88 14.34 -1.71
CA PHE A 35 -10.22 14.41 -1.15
C PHE A 35 -11.27 13.78 -2.09
N LEU A 36 -11.25 14.13 -3.38
CA LEU A 36 -12.14 13.56 -4.39
C LEU A 36 -11.95 12.05 -4.56
N ALA A 37 -10.70 11.59 -4.51
CA ALA A 37 -10.37 10.16 -4.59
C ALA A 37 -10.79 9.39 -3.34
N ASP A 38 -10.59 9.95 -2.16
CA ASP A 38 -10.98 9.35 -0.87
C ASP A 38 -12.52 9.30 -0.74
N ALA A 39 -13.24 10.26 -1.34
CA ALA A 39 -14.70 10.21 -1.50
C ALA A 39 -15.18 9.18 -2.53
N GLY A 40 -14.28 8.42 -3.17
CA GLY A 40 -14.60 7.36 -4.12
C GLY A 40 -15.01 7.82 -5.52
N LEU A 41 -14.98 9.12 -5.82
CA LEU A 41 -15.50 9.69 -7.07
C LEU A 41 -14.60 9.41 -8.28
N CYS A 42 -13.28 9.47 -8.09
CA CYS A 42 -12.33 9.35 -9.20
C CYS A 42 -10.94 8.88 -8.73
N SER A 43 -9.98 8.69 -9.66
CA SER A 43 -8.56 8.58 -9.30
C SER A 43 -8.00 9.96 -8.98
N ARG A 44 -6.86 10.04 -8.25
CA ARG A 44 -6.18 11.31 -8.00
C ARG A 44 -5.86 12.05 -9.32
N ARG A 45 -5.36 11.33 -10.33
CA ARG A 45 -5.08 11.88 -11.66
C ARG A 45 -6.34 12.37 -12.36
N ALA A 46 -7.42 11.61 -12.34
CA ALA A 46 -8.70 12.08 -12.90
C ALA A 46 -9.24 13.29 -12.13
N GLY A 47 -9.05 13.33 -10.80
CA GLY A 47 -9.37 14.51 -10.00
C GLY A 47 -8.55 15.74 -10.38
N GLU A 48 -7.27 15.57 -10.71
CA GLU A 48 -6.42 16.65 -11.26
C GLU A 48 -6.98 17.16 -12.60
N SER A 49 -7.31 16.27 -13.53
CA SER A 49 -7.95 16.67 -14.80
C SER A 49 -9.28 17.42 -14.59
N TRP A 50 -10.13 16.95 -13.66
CA TRP A 50 -11.39 17.65 -13.36
C TRP A 50 -11.19 19.05 -12.79
N ILE A 51 -10.11 19.26 -12.00
CA ILE A 51 -9.75 20.57 -11.45
C ILE A 51 -9.27 21.47 -12.60
N GLU A 52 -8.39 20.99 -13.47
CA GLU A 52 -7.88 21.73 -14.64
C GLU A 52 -8.98 22.10 -15.63
N GLU A 53 -9.95 21.22 -15.83
CA GLU A 53 -11.13 21.44 -16.66
C GLU A 53 -12.17 22.40 -16.03
N GLY A 54 -11.91 22.91 -14.81
CA GLY A 54 -12.84 23.82 -14.11
C GLY A 54 -14.13 23.16 -13.60
N LYS A 55 -14.20 21.83 -13.56
CA LYS A 55 -15.38 21.07 -13.09
C LYS A 55 -15.56 21.06 -11.58
N VAL A 56 -14.53 21.49 -10.81
CA VAL A 56 -14.50 21.44 -9.35
C VAL A 56 -14.53 22.87 -8.80
N THR A 57 -15.39 23.08 -7.79
CA THR A 57 -15.43 24.35 -7.04
C THR A 57 -15.26 24.07 -5.54
N VAL A 58 -14.58 24.99 -4.86
CA VAL A 58 -14.44 25.02 -3.40
C VAL A 58 -15.04 26.33 -2.90
N ASN A 59 -16.02 26.25 -2.01
CA ASN A 59 -16.74 27.40 -1.45
C ASN A 59 -17.30 28.36 -2.53
N GLY A 60 -17.72 27.80 -3.69
CA GLY A 60 -18.30 28.55 -4.80
C GLY A 60 -17.27 29.08 -5.81
N THR A 61 -15.97 29.01 -5.52
CA THR A 61 -14.89 29.44 -6.43
C THR A 61 -14.32 28.25 -7.19
N VAL A 62 -13.99 28.43 -8.49
CA VAL A 62 -13.34 27.38 -9.29
C VAL A 62 -11.99 27.02 -8.67
N ALA A 63 -11.80 25.76 -8.39
CA ALA A 63 -10.62 25.24 -7.73
C ALA A 63 -9.38 25.26 -8.62
N ARG A 64 -8.19 25.31 -8.00
CA ARG A 64 -6.89 25.27 -8.69
C ARG A 64 -6.13 23.98 -8.35
N LEU A 65 -5.27 23.54 -9.27
CA LEU A 65 -4.42 22.40 -9.04
C LEU A 65 -3.50 22.65 -7.83
N GLY A 66 -3.40 21.63 -6.95
CA GLY A 66 -2.62 21.72 -5.71
C GLY A 66 -3.36 22.30 -4.50
N GLU A 67 -4.57 22.82 -4.69
CA GLU A 67 -5.43 23.34 -3.61
C GLU A 67 -5.67 22.27 -2.53
N ARG A 68 -5.78 22.74 -1.27
CA ARG A 68 -6.06 21.90 -0.10
C ARG A 68 -7.40 22.28 0.51
N VAL A 69 -8.15 21.28 0.95
CA VAL A 69 -9.49 21.47 1.48
C VAL A 69 -9.62 20.88 2.89
N SER A 70 -10.44 21.52 3.71
CA SER A 70 -10.91 20.96 4.98
C SER A 70 -12.14 20.10 4.72
N PRO A 71 -12.10 18.79 5.00
CA PRO A 71 -13.27 17.93 4.82
C PRO A 71 -14.50 18.32 5.64
N LEU A 72 -14.32 19.10 6.72
CA LEU A 72 -15.38 19.54 7.61
C LEU A 72 -15.92 20.92 7.26
N ASP A 73 -15.05 21.84 6.83
CA ASP A 73 -15.40 23.26 6.71
C ASP A 73 -15.65 23.70 5.27
N ASP A 74 -14.99 23.04 4.30
CA ASP A 74 -15.06 23.44 2.91
C ASP A 74 -16.18 22.72 2.13
N VAL A 75 -16.96 23.47 1.36
CA VAL A 75 -18.00 22.94 0.48
C VAL A 75 -17.38 22.68 -0.91
N VAL A 76 -17.07 21.42 -1.18
CA VAL A 76 -16.56 20.98 -2.49
C VAL A 76 -17.72 20.56 -3.38
N LYS A 77 -17.72 21.02 -4.64
CA LYS A 77 -18.70 20.58 -5.65
C LYS A 77 -17.97 20.11 -6.91
N VAL A 78 -18.52 19.08 -7.54
CA VAL A 78 -18.10 18.58 -8.85
C VAL A 78 -19.31 18.69 -9.80
N ASN A 79 -19.16 19.41 -10.90
CA ASN A 79 -20.26 19.71 -11.83
C ASN A 79 -21.52 20.23 -11.10
N GLY A 80 -21.34 21.13 -10.13
CA GLY A 80 -22.40 21.72 -9.33
C GLY A 80 -22.96 20.83 -8.21
N LYS A 81 -22.63 19.54 -8.15
CA LYS A 81 -23.11 18.61 -7.11
C LYS A 81 -22.15 18.60 -5.91
N VAL A 82 -22.70 18.76 -4.70
CA VAL A 82 -21.93 18.75 -3.46
C VAL A 82 -21.29 17.36 -3.24
N VAL A 83 -20.00 17.35 -3.02
CA VAL A 83 -19.26 16.18 -2.60
C VAL A 83 -19.30 16.09 -1.08
N ARG A 84 -20.00 15.10 -0.55
CA ARG A 84 -19.98 14.81 0.88
C ARG A 84 -18.79 13.93 1.20
N ALA A 85 -18.02 14.28 2.22
CA ALA A 85 -16.95 13.44 2.78
C ALA A 85 -17.56 12.23 3.51
N GLN A 86 -18.28 11.36 2.80
CA GLN A 86 -18.61 10.04 3.32
C GLN A 86 -17.37 9.18 3.14
N LEU A 87 -16.61 8.98 4.21
CA LEU A 87 -15.52 8.01 4.18
C LEU A 87 -16.13 6.62 3.94
N PRO A 88 -15.89 5.99 2.79
CA PRO A 88 -16.42 4.67 2.53
C PRO A 88 -15.82 3.70 3.56
N LYS A 89 -16.58 2.68 3.93
CA LYS A 89 -16.05 1.59 4.77
C LYS A 89 -14.74 1.08 4.15
N LEU A 90 -13.68 1.06 4.94
CA LEU A 90 -12.39 0.55 4.49
C LEU A 90 -12.47 -0.95 4.25
N VAL A 91 -12.02 -1.36 3.08
CA VAL A 91 -11.97 -2.76 2.64
C VAL A 91 -10.56 -3.07 2.17
N THR A 92 -10.01 -4.17 2.65
CA THR A 92 -8.72 -4.69 2.21
C THR A 92 -8.85 -6.16 1.87
N ILE A 93 -8.36 -6.55 0.72
CA ILE A 93 -8.57 -7.86 0.10
C ILE A 93 -7.23 -8.44 -0.31
N ALA A 94 -6.98 -9.69 0.05
CA ALA A 94 -5.89 -10.49 -0.49
C ALA A 94 -6.39 -11.31 -1.69
N ILE A 95 -5.70 -11.21 -2.81
CA ILE A 95 -6.00 -11.97 -4.03
C ILE A 95 -4.80 -12.86 -4.35
N ASN A 96 -5.04 -14.13 -4.69
CA ASN A 96 -4.05 -14.99 -5.31
C ASN A 96 -4.12 -14.86 -6.83
N LYS A 97 -3.44 -13.85 -7.37
CA LYS A 97 -3.48 -13.49 -8.78
C LYS A 97 -2.92 -14.61 -9.67
N PRO A 98 -3.66 -15.08 -10.68
CA PRO A 98 -3.12 -15.95 -11.72
C PRO A 98 -2.22 -15.19 -12.71
N LYS A 99 -1.44 -15.92 -13.52
CA LYS A 99 -0.82 -15.36 -14.74
C LYS A 99 -1.90 -14.86 -15.69
N GLY A 100 -1.57 -13.91 -16.55
CA GLY A 100 -2.45 -13.36 -17.58
C GLY A 100 -3.34 -12.20 -17.08
N TYR A 101 -3.36 -11.90 -15.78
CA TYR A 101 -4.14 -10.79 -15.24
C TYR A 101 -3.25 -9.56 -14.99
N THR A 102 -3.70 -8.38 -15.42
CA THR A 102 -3.05 -7.08 -15.19
C THR A 102 -3.52 -6.46 -13.88
N CYS A 103 -2.59 -5.95 -13.07
CA CYS A 103 -2.88 -5.20 -11.84
C CYS A 103 -3.19 -3.73 -12.16
N SER A 104 -4.32 -3.47 -12.81
CA SER A 104 -4.83 -2.14 -13.18
C SER A 104 -6.34 -2.09 -13.02
N ASN A 105 -6.88 -0.87 -12.78
CA ASN A 105 -8.32 -0.63 -12.82
C ASN A 105 -8.83 -0.44 -14.26
N HIS A 106 -7.94 -0.02 -15.16
CA HIS A 106 -8.25 0.21 -16.56
C HIS A 106 -6.95 0.07 -17.36
N ASP A 107 -6.98 -0.73 -18.41
CA ASP A 107 -5.87 -0.93 -19.33
C ASP A 107 -6.47 -1.47 -20.65
N GLU A 108 -6.41 -0.66 -21.69
CA GLU A 108 -7.00 -0.97 -23.01
C GLU A 108 -6.27 -2.12 -23.73
N PHE A 109 -5.05 -2.41 -23.30
CA PHE A 109 -4.21 -3.48 -23.90
C PHE A 109 -4.21 -4.76 -23.05
N ALA A 110 -4.94 -4.78 -21.94
CA ALA A 110 -4.99 -5.93 -21.07
C ALA A 110 -6.13 -6.87 -21.45
N ASP A 111 -5.82 -8.15 -21.65
CA ASP A 111 -6.85 -9.19 -21.89
C ASP A 111 -7.76 -9.37 -20.67
N ARG A 112 -7.19 -9.25 -19.46
CA ARG A 112 -7.91 -9.46 -18.19
C ARG A 112 -7.37 -8.54 -17.08
N LEU A 113 -8.28 -7.99 -16.30
CA LEU A 113 -7.96 -7.17 -15.15
C LEU A 113 -8.14 -7.95 -13.84
N ILE A 114 -7.27 -7.72 -12.86
CA ILE A 114 -7.32 -8.39 -11.56
C ILE A 114 -8.67 -8.23 -10.85
N PHE A 115 -9.37 -7.12 -11.10
CA PHE A 115 -10.67 -6.82 -10.50
C PHE A 115 -11.80 -7.73 -11.00
N GLU A 116 -11.64 -8.39 -12.16
CA GLU A 116 -12.58 -9.40 -12.67
C GLU A 116 -12.64 -10.65 -11.78
N LEU A 117 -11.64 -10.85 -10.91
CA LEU A 117 -11.63 -11.91 -9.91
C LEU A 117 -12.53 -11.60 -8.69
N LEU A 118 -13.06 -10.37 -8.59
CA LEU A 118 -13.89 -9.93 -7.49
C LEU A 118 -15.38 -9.91 -7.87
N PRO A 119 -16.28 -10.24 -6.94
CA PRO A 119 -17.72 -10.14 -7.19
C PRO A 119 -18.18 -8.69 -7.26
N ASN A 120 -19.26 -8.42 -8.00
CA ASN A 120 -19.82 -7.08 -8.22
C ASN A 120 -20.09 -6.30 -6.93
N ARG A 121 -20.47 -6.99 -5.84
CA ARG A 121 -20.70 -6.33 -4.53
C ARG A 121 -19.49 -5.57 -4.00
N LEU A 122 -18.28 -6.04 -4.28
CA LEU A 122 -17.02 -5.40 -3.87
C LEU A 122 -16.61 -4.30 -4.84
N LEU A 123 -17.01 -4.39 -6.10
CA LEU A 123 -16.69 -3.41 -7.16
C LEU A 123 -17.53 -2.13 -7.06
N GLN A 124 -18.57 -2.10 -6.22
CA GLN A 124 -19.31 -0.87 -5.91
C GLN A 124 -18.44 0.15 -5.15
N THR A 125 -17.43 -0.32 -4.44
CA THR A 125 -16.41 0.52 -3.82
C THR A 125 -15.21 0.62 -4.75
N ARG A 126 -14.69 1.82 -4.93
CA ARG A 126 -13.51 2.03 -5.75
C ARG A 126 -12.28 1.44 -5.09
N LEU A 127 -11.84 0.29 -5.57
CA LEU A 127 -10.66 -0.43 -5.10
C LEU A 127 -9.45 -0.15 -6.02
N PHE A 128 -8.23 -0.31 -5.49
CA PHE A 128 -6.98 -0.24 -6.24
C PHE A 128 -5.94 -1.19 -5.66
N CYS A 129 -4.94 -1.56 -6.46
CA CYS A 129 -3.86 -2.44 -6.04
C CYS A 129 -2.86 -1.69 -5.14
N ALA A 130 -2.60 -2.18 -3.93
CA ALA A 130 -1.50 -1.77 -3.08
C ALA A 130 -0.22 -2.55 -3.45
N GLY A 131 0.43 -2.12 -4.52
CA GLY A 131 1.51 -2.82 -5.19
C GLY A 131 1.01 -3.75 -6.30
N ARG A 132 1.91 -4.07 -7.21
CA ARG A 132 1.57 -4.81 -8.43
C ARG A 132 2.41 -6.07 -8.57
N LEU A 133 1.92 -6.98 -9.39
CA LEU A 133 2.67 -8.06 -10.01
C LEU A 133 2.52 -7.94 -11.53
N ASP A 134 3.57 -8.28 -12.25
CA ASP A 134 3.53 -8.36 -13.72
C ASP A 134 2.49 -9.40 -14.18
N VAL A 135 2.03 -9.28 -15.43
CA VAL A 135 1.06 -10.20 -16.05
C VAL A 135 1.53 -11.67 -15.96
N GLU A 136 2.82 -11.90 -16.19
CA GLU A 136 3.46 -13.23 -16.16
C GLU A 136 3.73 -13.78 -14.76
N SER A 137 3.53 -12.96 -13.70
CA SER A 137 3.77 -13.34 -12.31
C SER A 137 2.47 -13.69 -11.62
N GLU A 138 2.53 -14.58 -10.62
CA GLU A 138 1.36 -15.02 -9.86
C GLU A 138 1.54 -14.77 -8.35
N GLY A 139 0.46 -14.93 -7.59
CA GLY A 139 0.50 -14.92 -6.13
C GLY A 139 -0.17 -13.71 -5.47
N LEU A 140 0.26 -13.39 -4.26
CA LEU A 140 -0.39 -12.45 -3.36
C LEU A 140 -0.36 -11.01 -3.90
N VAL A 141 -1.54 -10.45 -4.10
CA VAL A 141 -1.75 -9.01 -4.37
C VAL A 141 -2.73 -8.48 -3.33
N ILE A 142 -2.45 -7.31 -2.79
CA ILE A 142 -3.38 -6.60 -1.91
C ILE A 142 -4.14 -5.56 -2.73
N VAL A 143 -5.46 -5.56 -2.56
CA VAL A 143 -6.38 -4.61 -3.17
C VAL A 143 -7.14 -3.92 -2.04
N THR A 144 -7.27 -2.59 -2.08
CA THR A 144 -7.91 -1.83 -1.00
C THR A 144 -8.47 -0.51 -1.52
N ASN A 145 -9.36 0.13 -0.74
CA ASN A 145 -9.74 1.53 -0.89
C ASN A 145 -9.01 2.44 0.13
N ASP A 146 -8.18 1.87 1.03
CA ASP A 146 -7.35 2.64 1.95
C ASP A 146 -6.07 3.14 1.28
N GLY A 147 -6.05 4.43 0.93
CA GLY A 147 -4.90 5.08 0.31
C GLY A 147 -3.69 5.21 1.23
N SER A 148 -3.89 5.25 2.56
CA SER A 148 -2.82 5.30 3.54
C SER A 148 -2.11 3.95 3.64
N LEU A 149 -2.88 2.87 3.76
CA LEU A 149 -2.36 1.51 3.76
C LEU A 149 -1.59 1.23 2.46
N ALA A 150 -2.19 1.56 1.30
CA ALA A 150 -1.54 1.33 0.01
C ALA A 150 -0.20 2.09 -0.12
N HIS A 151 -0.16 3.35 0.36
CA HIS A 151 1.09 4.12 0.39
C HIS A 151 2.14 3.44 1.27
N ARG A 152 1.78 3.04 2.51
CA ARG A 152 2.68 2.31 3.42
C ARG A 152 3.20 1.01 2.81
N LEU A 153 2.37 0.26 2.08
CA LEU A 153 2.76 -1.00 1.44
C LEU A 153 3.68 -0.85 0.22
N THR A 154 3.65 0.33 -0.42
CA THR A 154 4.35 0.54 -1.70
C THR A 154 5.52 1.50 -1.62
N HIS A 155 5.56 2.39 -0.62
CA HIS A 155 6.62 3.38 -0.51
C HIS A 155 7.95 2.73 -0.13
N PRO A 156 9.05 3.00 -0.87
CA PRO A 156 10.35 2.36 -0.66
C PRO A 156 10.93 2.51 0.75
N SER A 157 10.66 3.64 1.43
CA SER A 157 11.14 3.89 2.80
C SER A 157 10.59 2.92 3.84
N GLN A 158 9.46 2.26 3.57
CA GLN A 158 8.86 1.31 4.49
C GLN A 158 9.53 -0.06 4.45
N GLN A 159 10.35 -0.35 3.46
CA GLN A 159 11.16 -1.56 3.30
C GLN A 159 10.37 -2.86 3.57
N ILE A 160 9.08 -2.88 3.23
CA ILE A 160 8.22 -4.04 3.47
C ILE A 160 8.71 -5.23 2.68
N ARG A 161 9.16 -6.25 3.41
CA ARG A 161 9.73 -7.47 2.81
C ARG A 161 8.64 -8.26 2.08
N LYS A 162 8.97 -8.67 0.87
CA LYS A 162 8.12 -9.49 0.01
C LYS A 162 8.88 -10.77 -0.33
N LYS A 163 8.24 -11.90 -0.08
CA LYS A 163 8.85 -13.21 -0.38
C LYS A 163 8.23 -13.79 -1.65
N TYR A 164 9.11 -14.26 -2.52
CA TYR A 164 8.75 -14.89 -3.78
C TYR A 164 9.30 -16.31 -3.84
N GLN A 165 8.51 -17.21 -4.39
CA GLN A 165 8.98 -18.52 -4.88
C GLN A 165 9.32 -18.37 -6.34
N LEU A 166 10.55 -18.71 -6.68
CA LEU A 166 11.10 -18.65 -8.03
C LEU A 166 11.47 -20.07 -8.51
N GLU A 167 11.10 -20.39 -9.74
CA GLU A 167 11.59 -21.56 -10.45
C GLU A 167 12.31 -21.11 -11.71
N ILE A 168 13.57 -21.56 -11.88
CA ILE A 168 14.43 -21.28 -13.03
C ILE A 168 14.71 -22.58 -13.79
N LYS A 169 15.11 -22.47 -15.08
CA LYS A 169 15.43 -23.65 -15.89
C LYS A 169 16.79 -24.23 -15.54
N GLN A 170 17.79 -23.36 -15.37
CA GLN A 170 19.17 -23.75 -15.11
C GLN A 170 19.45 -23.73 -13.61
N PRO A 171 20.26 -24.66 -13.08
CA PRO A 171 20.73 -24.62 -11.70
C PRO A 171 21.46 -23.31 -11.39
N LEU A 172 21.24 -22.74 -10.20
CA LEU A 172 21.88 -21.49 -9.77
C LEU A 172 23.37 -21.71 -9.51
N ALA A 173 24.23 -20.97 -10.20
CA ALA A 173 25.69 -20.99 -10.00
C ALA A 173 26.06 -20.18 -8.73
N GLY A 174 27.00 -20.72 -7.96
CA GLY A 174 27.40 -20.13 -6.68
C GLY A 174 28.02 -18.75 -6.83
N GLU A 175 28.80 -18.53 -7.88
CA GLU A 175 29.46 -17.26 -8.17
C GLU A 175 28.48 -16.12 -8.50
N HIS A 176 27.26 -16.42 -8.98
CA HIS A 176 26.27 -15.40 -9.28
C HIS A 176 25.54 -14.87 -8.04
N ILE A 177 25.49 -15.63 -6.94
CA ILE A 177 24.74 -15.25 -5.74
C ILE A 177 25.26 -13.94 -5.15
N PRO A 178 26.58 -13.78 -4.85
CA PRO A 178 27.10 -12.53 -4.32
C PRO A 178 26.90 -11.36 -5.29
N LEU A 179 27.01 -11.54 -6.60
CA LEU A 179 26.79 -10.49 -7.59
C LEU A 179 25.32 -10.05 -7.61
N MET A 180 24.36 -10.97 -7.53
CA MET A 180 22.92 -10.64 -7.44
C MET A 180 22.58 -9.90 -6.14
N THR A 181 23.28 -10.20 -5.03
CA THR A 181 23.00 -9.58 -3.72
C THR A 181 23.74 -8.27 -3.53
N GLN A 182 24.94 -8.12 -4.08
CA GLN A 182 25.65 -6.84 -4.16
C GLN A 182 24.90 -5.86 -5.06
N GLY A 183 24.36 -6.34 -6.17
CA GLY A 183 23.57 -5.58 -7.14
C GLY A 183 24.25 -5.43 -8.47
N ILE A 184 23.44 -5.08 -9.46
CA ILE A 184 23.83 -4.84 -10.85
C ILE A 184 23.26 -3.51 -11.32
N GLU A 185 23.94 -2.88 -12.27
CA GLU A 185 23.36 -1.78 -13.06
C GLU A 185 22.65 -2.36 -14.29
N ASP A 186 21.40 -1.96 -14.49
CA ASP A 186 20.60 -2.38 -15.62
C ASP A 186 19.69 -1.24 -16.08
N GLU A 187 19.80 -0.82 -17.34
CA GLU A 187 19.07 0.33 -17.91
C GLU A 187 19.13 1.62 -17.05
N GLY A 188 20.27 1.92 -16.43
CA GLY A 188 20.46 3.08 -15.57
C GLY A 188 19.83 2.96 -14.19
N GLU A 189 19.38 1.78 -13.79
CA GLU A 189 18.87 1.50 -12.46
C GLU A 189 19.75 0.46 -11.75
N PHE A 190 20.09 0.74 -10.49
CA PHE A 190 20.75 -0.23 -9.63
C PHE A 190 19.73 -1.22 -9.08
N LEU A 191 19.87 -2.52 -9.41
CA LEU A 191 18.97 -3.61 -9.01
C LEU A 191 19.73 -4.62 -8.15
N ARG A 192 19.05 -5.17 -7.14
CA ARG A 192 19.64 -6.21 -6.29
C ARG A 192 18.58 -7.16 -5.73
N ILE A 193 19.04 -8.30 -5.28
CA ILE A 193 18.23 -9.23 -4.47
C ILE A 193 18.70 -9.12 -3.02
N ASP A 194 17.80 -8.87 -2.06
CA ASP A 194 18.20 -8.77 -0.66
C ASP A 194 18.61 -10.14 -0.10
N GLU A 195 17.91 -11.21 -0.52
CA GLU A 195 18.22 -12.54 0.00
C GLU A 195 17.75 -13.64 -0.98
N ILE A 196 18.61 -14.63 -1.19
CA ILE A 196 18.35 -15.85 -1.97
C ILE A 196 18.47 -17.04 -1.04
N ARG A 197 17.40 -17.81 -0.92
CA ARG A 197 17.34 -19.06 -0.12
C ARG A 197 16.86 -20.23 -0.96
N ALA A 198 17.11 -21.45 -0.51
CA ALA A 198 16.50 -22.67 -1.02
C ALA A 198 15.96 -23.51 0.16
N LYS A 199 15.18 -24.57 -0.15
CA LYS A 199 14.76 -25.54 0.85
C LYS A 199 15.95 -26.36 1.39
N SER A 200 16.92 -26.64 0.54
CA SER A 200 18.26 -27.15 0.91
C SER A 200 19.02 -26.08 1.70
N LYS A 201 20.08 -26.47 2.39
CA LYS A 201 20.91 -25.54 3.17
C LYS A 201 21.62 -24.49 2.30
N SER A 202 21.79 -24.75 1.00
CA SER A 202 22.45 -23.85 0.04
C SER A 202 21.58 -23.65 -1.19
N PRO A 203 21.47 -22.42 -1.74
CA PRO A 203 20.80 -22.17 -3.02
C PRO A 203 21.65 -22.60 -4.24
N VAL A 204 22.93 -22.93 -4.05
CA VAL A 204 23.83 -23.36 -5.16
C VAL A 204 23.35 -24.67 -5.77
N GLY A 205 23.25 -24.72 -7.10
CA GLY A 205 22.77 -25.89 -7.82
C GLY A 205 21.25 -26.07 -7.84
N GLU A 206 20.50 -25.23 -7.13
CA GLU A 206 19.05 -25.33 -7.04
C GLU A 206 18.36 -24.61 -8.20
N THR A 207 17.19 -25.14 -8.57
CA THR A 207 16.28 -24.50 -9.54
C THR A 207 15.05 -23.91 -8.89
N ARG A 208 14.78 -24.22 -7.62
CA ARG A 208 13.67 -23.68 -6.82
C ARG A 208 14.18 -22.87 -5.66
N LEU A 209 13.95 -21.58 -5.73
CA LEU A 209 14.52 -20.58 -4.83
C LEU A 209 13.42 -19.78 -4.14
N ASP A 210 13.72 -19.36 -2.92
CA ASP A 210 12.98 -18.34 -2.19
C ASP A 210 13.76 -17.03 -2.32
N ILE A 211 13.12 -16.00 -2.88
CA ILE A 211 13.69 -14.67 -3.09
C ILE A 211 13.01 -13.68 -2.14
N ILE A 212 13.78 -12.84 -1.46
CA ILE A 212 13.27 -11.81 -0.57
C ILE A 212 13.72 -10.44 -1.06
N LEU A 213 12.78 -9.50 -1.12
CA LEU A 213 13.00 -8.10 -1.47
C LEU A 213 12.31 -7.17 -0.46
N GLY A 214 12.99 -6.15 0.05
CA GLY A 214 12.43 -5.05 0.82
C GLY A 214 11.97 -3.86 -0.04
N HIS A 215 12.29 -3.89 -1.31
CA HIS A 215 11.93 -2.89 -2.33
C HIS A 215 11.13 -3.56 -3.47
N GLY A 216 10.95 -2.93 -4.59
CA GLY A 216 10.16 -3.51 -5.69
C GLY A 216 10.22 -2.64 -6.93
N LYS A 217 11.38 -2.59 -7.57
CA LYS A 217 11.56 -1.93 -8.85
C LYS A 217 10.85 -2.71 -9.95
N LYS A 218 10.61 -2.07 -11.08
CA LYS A 218 9.92 -2.68 -12.22
C LYS A 218 10.67 -3.93 -12.68
N ARG A 219 10.00 -5.10 -12.65
CA ARG A 219 10.51 -6.40 -13.09
C ARG A 219 11.86 -6.82 -12.47
N GLU A 220 12.19 -6.33 -11.29
CA GLU A 220 13.51 -6.42 -10.67
C GLU A 220 14.08 -7.84 -10.63
N ILE A 221 13.34 -8.81 -10.09
CA ILE A 221 13.77 -10.22 -10.05
C ILE A 221 14.06 -10.74 -11.49
N ARG A 222 13.18 -10.41 -12.45
CA ARG A 222 13.33 -10.85 -13.82
C ARG A 222 14.52 -10.24 -14.51
N ARG A 223 14.80 -8.96 -14.23
CA ARG A 223 15.95 -8.23 -14.77
C ARG A 223 17.25 -8.78 -14.20
N VAL A 224 17.35 -8.94 -12.85
CA VAL A 224 18.55 -9.49 -12.21
C VAL A 224 18.83 -10.91 -12.71
N PHE A 225 17.86 -11.81 -12.69
CA PHE A 225 18.08 -13.18 -13.19
C PHE A 225 18.36 -13.23 -14.68
N GLY A 226 17.72 -12.36 -15.48
CA GLY A 226 17.95 -12.21 -16.91
C GLY A 226 19.37 -11.76 -17.25
N HIS A 227 19.94 -10.82 -16.46
CA HIS A 227 21.33 -10.36 -16.59
C HIS A 227 22.33 -11.54 -16.57
N PHE A 228 22.10 -12.52 -15.70
CA PHE A 228 22.90 -13.75 -15.62
C PHE A 228 22.35 -14.88 -16.52
N ARG A 229 21.47 -14.56 -17.49
CA ARG A 229 20.90 -15.47 -18.48
C ARG A 229 20.06 -16.63 -17.92
N TYR A 230 19.53 -16.50 -16.67
CA TYR A 230 18.59 -17.48 -16.15
C TYR A 230 17.19 -17.28 -16.73
N GLN A 231 16.59 -18.39 -17.18
CA GLN A 231 15.22 -18.40 -17.66
C GLN A 231 14.25 -18.72 -16.52
N ILE A 232 13.37 -17.78 -16.19
CA ILE A 232 12.35 -17.94 -15.15
C ILE A 232 11.16 -18.69 -15.71
N LYS A 233 10.85 -19.88 -15.16
CA LYS A 233 9.64 -20.65 -15.43
C LYS A 233 8.45 -20.16 -14.62
N LYS A 234 8.68 -19.87 -13.32
CA LYS A 234 7.63 -19.48 -12.40
C LYS A 234 8.14 -18.41 -11.42
N LEU A 235 7.33 -17.37 -11.21
CA LEU A 235 7.56 -16.35 -10.19
C LEU A 235 6.25 -16.12 -9.46
N ARG A 236 6.23 -16.46 -8.16
CA ARG A 236 5.04 -16.38 -7.32
C ARG A 236 5.32 -15.62 -6.03
N ARG A 237 4.63 -14.52 -5.77
CA ARG A 237 4.72 -13.84 -4.48
C ARG A 237 3.89 -14.58 -3.43
N VAL A 238 4.54 -15.03 -2.36
CA VAL A 238 3.91 -15.84 -1.31
C VAL A 238 3.71 -15.12 0.01
N SER A 239 4.40 -13.98 0.23
CA SER A 239 4.08 -13.12 1.38
C SER A 239 4.39 -11.65 1.10
N ILE A 240 3.73 -10.77 1.88
CA ILE A 240 3.98 -9.33 2.00
C ILE A 240 4.00 -9.04 3.50
N GLY A 241 5.12 -8.51 4.02
CA GLY A 241 5.32 -8.44 5.48
C GLY A 241 5.17 -9.81 6.13
N GLY A 242 4.43 -9.88 7.21
CA GLY A 242 4.04 -11.12 7.89
C GLY A 242 2.79 -11.80 7.32
N LEU A 243 2.10 -11.19 6.34
CA LEU A 243 0.93 -11.81 5.73
C LEU A 243 1.35 -12.83 4.68
N HIS A 244 0.94 -14.09 4.86
CA HIS A 244 1.20 -15.19 3.94
C HIS A 244 -0.01 -15.52 3.07
N LEU A 245 0.27 -15.95 1.84
CA LEU A 245 -0.76 -16.43 0.90
C LEU A 245 -1.50 -17.68 1.40
N ASN A 246 -0.80 -18.50 2.18
CA ASN A 246 -1.31 -19.77 2.73
C ASN A 246 -1.98 -20.65 1.67
N LYS A 247 -3.16 -21.23 2.00
CA LYS A 247 -3.93 -22.14 1.14
C LYS A 247 -4.94 -21.40 0.25
N LEU A 248 -4.87 -20.06 0.09
CA LEU A 248 -5.78 -19.34 -0.79
C LEU A 248 -5.63 -19.87 -2.23
N PRO A 249 -6.69 -20.42 -2.86
CA PRO A 249 -6.59 -21.00 -4.20
C PRO A 249 -6.22 -19.95 -5.25
N LEU A 250 -5.64 -20.39 -6.36
CA LEU A 250 -5.31 -19.51 -7.48
C LEU A 250 -6.59 -18.91 -8.08
N GLY A 251 -6.60 -17.60 -8.34
CA GLY A 251 -7.78 -16.87 -8.80
C GLY A 251 -8.78 -16.52 -7.71
N SER A 252 -8.57 -16.97 -6.48
CA SER A 252 -9.45 -16.67 -5.34
C SER A 252 -8.99 -15.44 -4.57
N PHE A 253 -9.92 -14.89 -3.79
CA PHE A 253 -9.69 -13.74 -2.92
C PHE A 253 -10.27 -14.00 -1.51
N ARG A 254 -9.87 -13.18 -0.55
CA ARG A 254 -10.50 -13.07 0.76
C ARG A 254 -10.35 -11.65 1.31
N GLU A 255 -11.34 -11.19 2.04
CA GLU A 255 -11.24 -9.95 2.80
C GLU A 255 -10.32 -10.17 4.00
N LEU A 256 -9.55 -9.15 4.37
CA LEU A 256 -8.62 -9.19 5.50
C LEU A 256 -9.26 -8.52 6.71
N ASP A 257 -9.10 -9.14 7.88
CA ASP A 257 -9.41 -8.52 9.16
C ASP A 257 -8.28 -7.57 9.62
N GLN A 258 -8.49 -6.83 10.71
CA GLN A 258 -7.50 -5.89 11.22
C GLN A 258 -6.19 -6.57 11.63
N LYS A 259 -6.24 -7.75 12.23
CA LYS A 259 -5.04 -8.50 12.63
C LYS A 259 -4.19 -8.89 11.44
N GLU A 260 -4.82 -9.27 10.34
CA GLU A 260 -4.14 -9.60 9.09
C GLU A 260 -3.59 -8.38 8.37
N ILE A 261 -4.31 -7.23 8.44
CA ILE A 261 -3.81 -5.95 7.93
C ILE A 261 -2.57 -5.52 8.72
N ASP A 262 -2.57 -5.69 10.03
CA ASP A 262 -1.42 -5.36 10.89
C ASP A 262 -0.19 -6.23 10.56
N LEU A 263 -0.37 -7.47 10.10
CA LEU A 263 0.73 -8.33 9.64
C LEU A 263 1.42 -7.81 8.36
N LEU A 264 0.73 -7.01 7.54
CA LEU A 264 1.30 -6.43 6.32
C LEU A 264 2.42 -5.43 6.60
N LEU A 265 2.41 -4.84 7.79
CA LEU A 265 3.28 -3.74 8.17
C LEU A 265 4.38 -4.23 9.11
N PRO A 266 5.59 -3.64 9.08
CA PRO A 266 6.62 -3.94 10.05
C PRO A 266 6.13 -3.53 11.46
N ARG A 267 6.46 -4.36 12.44
CA ARG A 267 6.26 -4.03 13.86
C ARG A 267 7.31 -3.04 14.33
#